data_549e18b2cb9020023a205ee867970967
#
_entry.id   549e18b2cb9020023a205ee867970967
#
_cell.length_a   1.000
_cell.length_b   1.000
_cell.length_c   1.000
_cell.angle_alpha   90.00
_cell.angle_beta   90.00
_cell.angle_gamma   90.00
#
_symmetry.space_group_name_H-M   'P 1'
#
loop_
_entity.id
_entity.type
_entity.pdbx_description
1 polymer ?
#
loop_
_entity_poly.entity_id
_entity_poly.type
_entity_poly.pdbx_seq_one_letter_code
_entity_poly.pdbx_strand_id
1 'polypeptide(L)'
;MADYCGNCAYFDLKQKEYWGDRYYCTETCKYKEKSDTACKRYIKKPDGGYQRAGCFITTVVCYKLGYRDNCEFLNYLRYFREKHLKNSPTGIMILQEYDQIGPIISKELEKCPVADSILLMNNFIVPCTMALKQGHNEEATKIYINMVEGLKERFSYALQDIRIDYKEQFIPEDLGKGRGRKKPANA
;
A
#
# COMPACT_ATOMS: atom_id res chain seq x y z
N MET A 1 27.23 0.31 1.43
CA MET A 1 27.04 -0.12 0.02
C MET A 1 26.41 1.01 -0.73
N ALA A 2 26.87 1.30 -1.95
CA ALA A 2 26.29 2.36 -2.76
C ALA A 2 24.93 1.91 -3.30
N ASP A 3 23.94 2.81 -3.29
CA ASP A 3 22.63 2.56 -3.88
C ASP A 3 22.67 2.89 -5.38
N TYR A 4 22.05 2.04 -6.19
CA TYR A 4 22.03 2.14 -7.64
C TYR A 4 20.62 2.29 -8.20
N CYS A 5 20.49 2.97 -9.35
CA CYS A 5 19.20 3.21 -10.02
C CYS A 5 18.46 1.90 -10.33
N GLY A 6 19.14 0.83 -10.69
CA GLY A 6 18.54 -0.48 -10.95
C GLY A 6 17.72 -1.04 -9.78
N ASN A 7 18.04 -0.66 -8.54
CA ASN A 7 17.37 -1.06 -7.31
C ASN A 7 16.35 -0.01 -6.81
N CYS A 8 16.10 1.04 -7.58
CA CYS A 8 15.20 2.12 -7.22
C CYS A 8 13.76 1.83 -7.64
N ALA A 9 12.80 2.16 -6.78
CA ALA A 9 11.39 2.01 -7.08
C ALA A 9 10.90 2.86 -8.27
N TYR A 10 11.57 3.97 -8.55
CA TYR A 10 11.26 4.86 -9.68
C TYR A 10 11.87 4.42 -11.02
N PHE A 11 12.60 3.31 -11.03
CA PHE A 11 13.29 2.81 -12.22
C PHE A 11 12.38 1.84 -12.98
N ASP A 12 11.82 2.30 -14.10
CA ASP A 12 10.85 1.54 -14.89
C ASP A 12 11.56 0.64 -15.92
N LEU A 13 11.60 -0.64 -15.62
CA LEU A 13 12.19 -1.67 -16.50
C LEU A 13 11.39 -1.91 -17.80
N LYS A 14 10.15 -1.42 -17.90
CA LYS A 14 9.30 -1.56 -19.10
C LYS A 14 9.56 -0.45 -20.12
N GLN A 15 10.08 0.69 -19.69
CA GLN A 15 10.43 1.81 -20.56
C GLN A 15 11.94 1.81 -20.85
N LYS A 16 12.35 0.91 -21.73
CA LYS A 16 13.71 0.84 -22.24
C LYS A 16 13.90 1.86 -23.37
N GLU A 17 15.06 2.52 -23.42
CA GLU A 17 15.46 3.34 -24.54
C GLU A 17 15.58 2.48 -25.82
N TYR A 18 15.20 3.02 -26.98
CA TYR A 18 15.18 2.28 -28.24
C TYR A 18 16.58 1.74 -28.62
N TRP A 19 17.62 2.53 -28.37
CA TRP A 19 19.01 2.16 -28.60
C TRP A 19 19.79 2.15 -27.29
N GLY A 20 19.96 0.99 -26.66
CA GLY A 20 20.80 0.83 -25.46
C GLY A 20 20.15 0.09 -24.29
N ASP A 21 20.89 0.03 -23.17
CA ASP A 21 20.44 -0.62 -21.93
C ASP A 21 20.03 0.40 -20.84
N ARG A 22 19.50 1.55 -21.28
CA ARG A 22 19.00 2.59 -20.38
C ARG A 22 17.51 2.48 -20.22
N TYR A 23 17.03 2.73 -19.01
CA TYR A 23 15.65 2.63 -18.61
C TYR A 23 15.16 3.94 -18.01
N TYR A 24 13.88 4.23 -18.16
CA TYR A 24 13.33 5.49 -17.74
C TYR A 24 13.20 5.58 -16.22
N CYS A 25 13.73 6.64 -15.62
CA CYS A 25 13.51 6.98 -14.23
C CYS A 25 12.38 7.99 -14.12
N THR A 26 11.26 7.60 -13.53
CA THR A 26 10.05 8.43 -13.43
C THR A 26 10.23 9.62 -12.49
N GLU A 27 11.16 9.54 -11.54
CA GLU A 27 11.44 10.63 -10.60
C GLU A 27 12.29 11.75 -11.23
N THR A 28 13.30 11.37 -12.01
CA THR A 28 14.19 12.38 -12.66
C THR A 28 13.76 12.72 -14.08
N CYS A 29 12.74 12.01 -14.62
CA CYS A 29 12.29 12.11 -16.01
C CYS A 29 13.43 11.92 -17.02
N LYS A 30 14.39 11.03 -16.74
CA LYS A 30 15.56 10.76 -17.59
C LYS A 30 15.80 9.26 -17.74
N TYR A 31 16.40 8.89 -18.88
CA TYR A 31 16.92 7.53 -19.06
C TYR A 31 18.21 7.34 -18.27
N LYS A 32 18.29 6.23 -17.56
CA LYS A 32 19.38 5.85 -16.65
C LYS A 32 19.82 4.41 -16.88
N GLU A 33 21.09 4.11 -16.60
CA GLU A 33 21.55 2.74 -16.53
C GLU A 33 21.23 2.11 -15.15
N LYS A 34 21.16 0.79 -15.11
CA LYS A 34 20.95 0.08 -13.83
C LYS A 34 22.08 0.35 -12.82
N SER A 35 23.30 0.58 -13.33
CA SER A 35 24.51 0.87 -12.58
C SER A 35 24.69 2.33 -12.18
N ASP A 36 23.86 3.23 -12.68
CA ASP A 36 23.93 4.66 -12.29
C ASP A 36 23.74 4.81 -10.78
N THR A 37 24.53 5.68 -10.15
CA THR A 37 24.37 6.03 -8.74
C THR A 37 22.98 6.59 -8.48
N ALA A 38 22.33 6.12 -7.44
CA ALA A 38 21.00 6.55 -7.06
C ALA A 38 20.98 8.04 -6.71
N CYS A 39 19.89 8.72 -7.09
CA CYS A 39 19.66 10.13 -6.76
C CYS A 39 19.22 10.29 -5.29
N LYS A 40 19.17 11.53 -4.78
CA LYS A 40 18.76 11.86 -3.40
C LYS A 40 17.34 11.39 -3.04
N ARG A 41 16.51 11.07 -4.03
CA ARG A 41 15.13 10.57 -3.86
C ARG A 41 15.01 9.07 -4.07
N TYR A 42 16.13 8.37 -3.92
CA TYR A 42 16.17 6.92 -4.04
C TYR A 42 15.23 6.25 -3.03
N ILE A 43 14.41 5.34 -3.55
CA ILE A 43 13.61 4.41 -2.74
C ILE A 43 14.01 3.00 -3.16
N LYS A 44 14.59 2.24 -2.23
CA LYS A 44 15.00 0.85 -2.50
C LYS A 44 13.78 0.01 -2.90
N LYS A 45 13.90 -0.74 -4.00
CA LYS A 45 12.92 -1.79 -4.31
C LYS A 45 12.94 -2.83 -3.20
N PRO A 46 11.79 -3.34 -2.75
CA PRO A 46 11.76 -4.48 -1.85
C PRO A 46 12.45 -5.68 -2.50
N ASP A 47 13.26 -6.38 -1.70
CA ASP A 47 13.96 -7.60 -2.15
C ASP A 47 12.90 -8.63 -2.58
N GLY A 48 12.94 -9.07 -3.85
CA GLY A 48 11.93 -9.98 -4.43
C GLY A 48 11.18 -9.45 -5.65
N GLY A 49 11.58 -8.28 -6.20
CA GLY A 49 10.87 -7.59 -7.28
C GLY A 49 9.61 -6.89 -6.75
N TYR A 50 8.86 -6.23 -7.63
CA TYR A 50 7.52 -5.76 -7.30
C TYR A 50 6.60 -6.97 -7.02
N GLN A 51 6.80 -7.66 -5.93
CA GLN A 51 5.68 -8.29 -5.26
C GLN A 51 4.81 -7.10 -4.86
N ARG A 52 3.67 -7.01 -5.49
CA ARG A 52 2.62 -6.02 -5.27
C ARG A 52 2.43 -5.88 -3.76
N ALA A 53 3.19 -4.98 -3.13
CA ALA A 53 3.22 -4.88 -1.67
C ALA A 53 1.85 -4.40 -1.21
N GLY A 54 0.95 -5.37 -1.04
CA GLY A 54 -0.31 -5.23 -0.33
C GLY A 54 -1.37 -4.27 -0.89
N CYS A 55 -1.16 -3.58 -2.02
CA CYS A 55 -2.17 -2.71 -2.62
C CYS A 55 -2.87 -3.36 -3.82
N PHE A 56 -3.35 -4.60 -3.64
CA PHE A 56 -3.92 -5.43 -4.72
C PHE A 56 -5.05 -4.73 -5.46
N ILE A 57 -6.09 -4.30 -4.76
CA ILE A 57 -7.29 -3.67 -5.30
C ILE A 57 -6.95 -2.36 -6.01
N THR A 58 -6.24 -1.45 -5.33
CA THR A 58 -5.88 -0.15 -5.89
C THR A 58 -4.97 -0.30 -7.10
N THR A 59 -4.07 -1.29 -7.11
CA THR A 59 -3.19 -1.55 -8.25
C THR A 59 -4.01 -1.95 -9.49
N VAL A 60 -4.99 -2.85 -9.35
CA VAL A 60 -5.86 -3.24 -10.46
C VAL A 60 -6.69 -2.05 -10.95
N VAL A 61 -7.29 -1.29 -10.05
CA VAL A 61 -8.07 -0.09 -10.41
C VAL A 61 -7.21 0.91 -11.19
N CYS A 62 -6.05 1.26 -10.66
CA CYS A 62 -5.12 2.18 -11.32
C CYS A 62 -4.67 1.66 -12.69
N TYR A 63 -4.32 0.37 -12.80
CA TYR A 63 -3.90 -0.23 -14.05
C TYR A 63 -5.01 -0.20 -15.13
N LYS A 64 -6.25 -0.56 -14.75
CA LYS A 64 -7.40 -0.53 -15.68
C LYS A 64 -7.73 0.88 -16.19
N LEU A 65 -7.40 1.91 -15.40
CA LEU A 65 -7.59 3.31 -15.76
C LEU A 65 -6.36 3.91 -16.47
N GLY A 66 -5.35 3.10 -16.80
CA GLY A 66 -4.15 3.53 -17.51
C GLY A 66 -3.10 4.23 -16.64
N TYR A 67 -3.26 4.23 -15.32
CA TYR A 67 -2.25 4.76 -14.40
C TYR A 67 -1.08 3.79 -14.26
N ARG A 68 0.10 4.34 -14.04
CA ARG A 68 1.32 3.57 -13.80
C ARG A 68 1.38 3.09 -12.35
N ASP A 69 2.20 2.05 -12.07
CA ASP A 69 2.37 1.47 -10.73
C ASP A 69 3.01 2.45 -9.72
N ASN A 70 3.63 3.52 -10.19
CA ASN A 70 4.19 4.61 -9.39
C ASN A 70 3.32 5.87 -9.39
N CYS A 71 2.04 5.77 -9.74
CA CYS A 71 1.14 6.92 -9.70
C CYS A 71 0.95 7.43 -8.26
N GLU A 72 0.53 8.68 -8.15
CA GLU A 72 0.36 9.37 -6.88
C GLU A 72 -0.57 8.60 -5.93
N PHE A 73 -1.68 8.07 -6.41
CA PHE A 73 -2.63 7.29 -5.61
C PHE A 73 -1.99 6.09 -4.94
N LEU A 74 -1.26 5.28 -5.71
CA LEU A 74 -0.57 4.11 -5.17
C LEU A 74 0.54 4.48 -4.18
N ASN A 75 1.26 5.56 -4.44
CA ASN A 75 2.33 6.02 -3.55
C ASN A 75 1.76 6.47 -2.20
N TYR A 76 0.68 7.27 -2.18
CA TYR A 76 0.03 7.69 -0.94
C TYR A 76 -0.55 6.51 -0.16
N LEU A 77 -1.25 5.59 -0.81
CA LEU A 77 -1.85 4.44 -0.14
C LEU A 77 -0.81 3.44 0.37
N ARG A 78 0.29 3.23 -0.36
CA ARG A 78 1.43 2.43 0.12
C ARG A 78 2.10 3.07 1.33
N TYR A 79 2.34 4.39 1.29
CA TYR A 79 2.86 5.13 2.43
C TYR A 79 1.93 5.03 3.64
N PHE A 80 0.63 5.25 3.45
CA PHE A 80 -0.39 5.13 4.49
C PHE A 80 -0.40 3.74 5.13
N ARG A 81 -0.36 2.69 4.31
CA ARG A 81 -0.25 1.30 4.79
C ARG A 81 0.98 1.10 5.68
N GLU A 82 2.15 1.52 5.19
CA GLU A 82 3.43 1.27 5.88
C GLU A 82 3.62 2.15 7.13
N LYS A 83 3.16 3.39 7.10
CA LYS A 83 3.44 4.37 8.16
C LYS A 83 2.30 4.56 9.13
N HIS A 84 1.09 4.19 8.75
CA HIS A 84 -0.09 4.42 9.57
C HIS A 84 -0.78 3.13 9.99
N LEU A 85 -1.24 2.34 9.03
CA LEU A 85 -1.97 1.12 9.36
C LEU A 85 -1.10 0.11 10.11
N LYS A 86 0.14 -0.12 9.69
CA LYS A 86 1.06 -1.04 10.39
C LYS A 86 1.44 -0.60 11.81
N ASN A 87 1.21 0.66 12.16
CA ASN A 87 1.58 1.21 13.46
C ASN A 87 0.39 1.28 14.44
N SER A 88 -0.77 0.74 14.10
CA SER A 88 -1.93 0.67 14.97
C SER A 88 -2.48 -0.75 15.07
N PRO A 89 -2.95 -1.22 16.24
CA PRO A 89 -3.52 -2.56 16.39
C PRO A 89 -4.67 -2.81 15.40
N THR A 90 -5.60 -1.87 15.29
CA THR A 90 -6.72 -1.95 14.33
C THR A 90 -6.22 -2.00 12.89
N GLY A 91 -5.23 -1.17 12.53
CA GLY A 91 -4.65 -1.17 11.19
C GLY A 91 -3.97 -2.49 10.84
N ILE A 92 -3.27 -3.12 11.79
CA ILE A 92 -2.64 -4.43 11.59
C ILE A 92 -3.71 -5.49 11.30
N MET A 93 -4.82 -5.52 12.05
CA MET A 93 -5.93 -6.45 11.80
C MET A 93 -6.52 -6.27 10.39
N ILE A 94 -6.78 -5.02 10.00
CA ILE A 94 -7.26 -4.68 8.66
C ILE A 94 -6.30 -5.18 7.58
N LEU A 95 -5.00 -5.01 7.78
CA LEU A 95 -4.00 -5.45 6.83
C LEU A 95 -3.88 -6.96 6.75
N GLN A 96 -3.98 -7.69 7.87
CA GLN A 96 -3.96 -9.16 7.88
C GLN A 96 -5.15 -9.72 7.11
N GLU A 97 -6.32 -9.16 7.28
CA GLU A 97 -7.50 -9.53 6.51
C GLU A 97 -7.32 -9.18 5.03
N TYR A 98 -6.96 -7.94 4.74
CA TYR A 98 -6.77 -7.45 3.37
C TYR A 98 -5.73 -8.27 2.58
N ASP A 99 -4.64 -8.71 3.23
CA ASP A 99 -3.59 -9.49 2.56
C ASP A 99 -4.07 -10.88 2.14
N GLN A 100 -5.11 -11.40 2.78
CA GLN A 100 -5.73 -12.68 2.43
C GLN A 100 -6.81 -12.52 1.35
N ILE A 101 -7.68 -11.51 1.47
CA ILE A 101 -8.80 -11.32 0.53
C ILE A 101 -8.43 -10.49 -0.69
N GLY A 102 -7.50 -9.56 -0.55
CA GLY A 102 -7.13 -8.60 -1.61
C GLY A 102 -6.71 -9.24 -2.93
N PRO A 103 -5.87 -10.30 -2.93
CA PRO A 103 -5.51 -11.01 -4.15
C PRO A 103 -6.71 -11.61 -4.90
N ILE A 104 -7.73 -12.05 -4.16
CA ILE A 104 -8.92 -12.70 -4.73
C ILE A 104 -9.85 -11.66 -5.30
N ILE A 105 -10.16 -10.63 -4.50
CA ILE A 105 -10.98 -9.50 -4.96
C ILE A 105 -10.35 -8.84 -6.19
N SER A 106 -9.01 -8.70 -6.22
CA SER A 106 -8.33 -8.10 -7.37
C SER A 106 -8.52 -8.90 -8.66
N LYS A 107 -8.50 -10.24 -8.59
CA LYS A 107 -8.79 -11.10 -9.76
C LYS A 107 -10.22 -10.95 -10.25
N GLU A 108 -11.18 -10.81 -9.35
CA GLU A 108 -12.56 -10.56 -9.72
C GLU A 108 -12.74 -9.16 -10.34
N LEU A 109 -12.10 -8.15 -9.79
CA LEU A 109 -12.10 -6.80 -10.36
C LEU A 109 -11.45 -6.72 -11.75
N GLU A 110 -10.46 -7.55 -12.05
CA GLU A 110 -9.87 -7.63 -13.40
C GLU A 110 -10.93 -8.01 -14.45
N LYS A 111 -11.90 -8.86 -14.09
CA LYS A 111 -12.99 -9.32 -14.97
C LYS A 111 -14.12 -8.28 -15.12
N CYS A 112 -14.25 -7.35 -14.17
CA CYS A 112 -15.30 -6.34 -14.16
C CYS A 112 -15.11 -5.28 -15.26
N PRO A 113 -16.18 -4.58 -15.70
CA PRO A 113 -16.08 -3.44 -16.60
C PRO A 113 -15.19 -2.32 -16.05
N VAL A 114 -14.60 -1.51 -16.94
CA VAL A 114 -13.78 -0.33 -16.54
C VAL A 114 -14.61 0.67 -15.72
N ALA A 115 -15.92 0.75 -15.94
CA ALA A 115 -16.84 1.59 -15.17
C ALA A 115 -16.75 1.33 -13.67
N ASP A 116 -16.60 0.09 -13.23
CA ASP A 116 -16.41 -0.25 -11.80
C ASP A 116 -15.12 0.34 -11.24
N SER A 117 -14.05 0.34 -12.02
CA SER A 117 -12.79 0.97 -11.63
C SER A 117 -12.92 2.48 -11.53
N ILE A 118 -13.70 3.12 -12.40
CA ILE A 118 -14.02 4.56 -12.31
C ILE A 118 -14.78 4.86 -11.01
N LEU A 119 -15.79 4.05 -10.68
CA LEU A 119 -16.55 4.22 -9.43
C LEU A 119 -15.66 4.05 -8.20
N LEU A 120 -14.81 3.03 -8.15
CA LEU A 120 -13.87 2.82 -7.05
C LEU A 120 -12.85 3.96 -6.94
N MET A 121 -12.34 4.45 -8.06
CA MET A 121 -11.43 5.58 -8.08
C MET A 121 -12.09 6.82 -7.47
N ASN A 122 -13.28 7.19 -7.95
CA ASN A 122 -13.95 8.43 -7.56
C ASN A 122 -14.52 8.39 -6.14
N ASN A 123 -15.07 7.24 -5.71
CA ASN A 123 -15.77 7.15 -4.43
C ASN A 123 -14.84 6.81 -3.26
N PHE A 124 -13.66 6.21 -3.51
CA PHE A 124 -12.79 5.74 -2.44
C PHE A 124 -11.33 6.15 -2.62
N ILE A 125 -10.69 5.87 -3.77
CA ILE A 125 -9.24 6.06 -3.90
C ILE A 125 -8.89 7.55 -3.89
N VAL A 126 -9.59 8.38 -4.67
CA VAL A 126 -9.37 9.82 -4.69
C VAL A 126 -9.69 10.45 -3.34
N PRO A 127 -10.87 10.24 -2.71
CA PRO A 127 -11.18 10.79 -1.39
C PRO A 127 -10.18 10.35 -0.32
N CYS A 128 -9.81 9.07 -0.28
CA CYS A 128 -8.81 8.57 0.65
C CYS A 128 -7.45 9.27 0.46
N THR A 129 -7.00 9.42 -0.78
CA THR A 129 -5.74 10.11 -1.08
C THR A 129 -5.80 11.59 -0.70
N MET A 130 -6.95 12.25 -0.90
CA MET A 130 -7.14 13.65 -0.49
C MET A 130 -7.09 13.80 1.02
N ALA A 131 -7.77 12.93 1.77
CA ALA A 131 -7.70 12.91 3.23
C ALA A 131 -6.25 12.73 3.72
N LEU A 132 -5.49 11.81 3.09
CA LEU A 132 -4.08 11.60 3.42
C LEU A 132 -3.20 12.82 3.14
N LYS A 133 -3.43 13.53 2.03
CA LYS A 133 -2.71 14.77 1.72
C LYS A 133 -2.95 15.87 2.75
N GLN A 134 -4.13 15.89 3.35
CA GLN A 134 -4.52 16.84 4.39
C GLN A 134 -4.11 16.39 5.80
N GLY A 135 -3.52 15.19 5.95
CA GLY A 135 -3.14 14.62 7.25
C GLY A 135 -4.30 14.01 8.03
N HIS A 136 -5.48 13.87 7.42
CA HIS A 136 -6.69 13.30 8.03
C HIS A 136 -6.66 11.77 7.98
N ASN A 137 -5.72 11.17 8.71
CA ASN A 137 -5.45 9.73 8.65
C ASN A 137 -6.62 8.85 9.13
N GLU A 138 -7.38 9.30 10.13
CA GLU A 138 -8.55 8.57 10.63
C GLU A 138 -9.67 8.53 9.59
N GLU A 139 -9.90 9.63 8.89
CA GLU A 139 -10.86 9.70 7.79
C GLU A 139 -10.44 8.79 6.64
N ALA A 140 -9.16 8.84 6.25
CA ALA A 140 -8.60 7.95 5.24
C ALA A 140 -8.78 6.48 5.63
N THR A 141 -8.60 6.13 6.92
CA THR A 141 -8.81 4.78 7.44
C THR A 141 -10.27 4.34 7.26
N LYS A 142 -11.23 5.20 7.60
CA LYS A 142 -12.67 4.91 7.43
C LYS A 142 -13.03 4.68 5.96
N ILE A 143 -12.54 5.55 5.07
CA ILE A 143 -12.77 5.42 3.63
C ILE A 143 -12.19 4.11 3.10
N TYR A 144 -10.97 3.76 3.54
CA TYR A 144 -10.31 2.53 3.14
C TYR A 144 -11.07 1.28 3.61
N ILE A 145 -11.51 1.25 4.87
CA ILE A 145 -12.33 0.16 5.42
C ILE A 145 -13.62 0.01 4.63
N ASN A 146 -14.36 1.10 4.43
CA ASN A 146 -15.63 1.08 3.70
C ASN A 146 -15.47 0.53 2.28
N MET A 147 -14.38 0.87 1.60
CA MET A 147 -14.06 0.31 0.28
C MET A 147 -13.86 -1.21 0.36
N VAL A 148 -13.09 -1.69 1.33
CA VAL A 148 -12.78 -3.12 1.48
C VAL A 148 -14.05 -3.90 1.84
N GLU A 149 -14.84 -3.41 2.80
CA GLU A 149 -16.10 -4.06 3.21
C GLU A 149 -17.11 -4.13 2.06
N GLY A 150 -17.31 -3.03 1.32
CA GLY A 150 -18.19 -3.05 0.15
C GLY A 150 -17.75 -4.03 -0.94
N LEU A 151 -16.44 -4.20 -1.11
CA LEU A 151 -15.91 -5.18 -2.06
C LEU A 151 -16.03 -6.62 -1.52
N LYS A 152 -15.87 -6.85 -0.22
CA LYS A 152 -16.12 -8.16 0.41
C LYS A 152 -17.58 -8.59 0.20
N GLU A 153 -18.51 -7.67 0.43
CA GLU A 153 -19.94 -7.95 0.21
C GLU A 153 -20.21 -8.28 -1.26
N ARG A 154 -19.73 -7.43 -2.18
CA ARG A 154 -19.92 -7.61 -3.62
C ARG A 154 -19.35 -8.93 -4.15
N PHE A 155 -18.18 -9.33 -3.67
CA PHE A 155 -17.48 -10.54 -4.10
C PHE A 155 -17.54 -11.68 -3.07
N SER A 156 -18.57 -11.68 -2.22
CA SER A 156 -18.77 -12.70 -1.18
C SER A 156 -18.74 -14.13 -1.73
N TYR A 157 -19.26 -14.35 -2.94
CA TYR A 157 -19.21 -15.65 -3.62
C TYR A 157 -17.79 -16.17 -3.85
N ALA A 158 -16.82 -15.29 -4.08
CA ALA A 158 -15.42 -15.67 -4.30
C ALA A 158 -14.64 -15.86 -2.99
N LEU A 159 -15.24 -15.47 -1.86
CA LEU A 159 -14.62 -15.50 -0.54
C LEU A 159 -15.21 -16.61 0.37
N GLN A 160 -16.18 -17.41 -0.11
CA GLN A 160 -16.92 -18.40 0.70
C GLN A 160 -16.04 -19.43 1.39
N ASP A 161 -14.93 -19.84 0.75
CA ASP A 161 -14.03 -20.88 1.25
C ASP A 161 -12.85 -20.32 2.05
N ILE A 162 -12.81 -19.01 2.29
CA ILE A 162 -11.68 -18.38 2.97
C ILE A 162 -11.97 -18.27 4.47
N ARG A 163 -11.12 -18.94 5.26
CA ARG A 163 -10.98 -18.67 6.68
C ARG A 163 -9.89 -17.63 6.88
N ILE A 164 -10.28 -16.46 7.41
CA ILE A 164 -9.30 -15.42 7.72
C ILE A 164 -8.48 -15.86 8.92
N ASP A 165 -7.19 -16.01 8.73
CA ASP A 165 -6.25 -16.38 9.78
C ASP A 165 -5.60 -15.11 10.33
N TYR A 166 -5.97 -14.72 11.54
CA TYR A 166 -5.35 -13.62 12.27
C TYR A 166 -4.15 -14.15 13.04
N LYS A 167 -2.96 -13.78 12.60
CA LYS A 167 -1.74 -14.09 13.36
C LYS A 167 -1.80 -13.38 14.70
N GLU A 168 -1.56 -14.11 15.80
CA GLU A 168 -1.44 -13.52 17.13
C GLU A 168 -0.45 -12.36 17.10
N GLN A 169 -0.91 -11.20 17.57
CA GLN A 169 -0.04 -10.04 17.67
C GLN A 169 0.85 -10.22 18.88
N PHE A 170 2.16 -10.13 18.69
CA PHE A 170 3.09 -9.95 19.78
C PHE A 170 2.83 -8.55 20.37
N ILE A 171 2.03 -8.48 21.44
CA ILE A 171 1.88 -7.28 22.26
C ILE A 171 3.14 -7.22 23.11
N PRO A 172 4.02 -6.20 22.93
CA PRO A 172 5.16 -6.08 23.83
C PRO A 172 4.63 -5.92 25.26
N GLU A 173 5.07 -6.78 26.18
CA GLU A 173 4.63 -6.80 27.59
C GLU A 173 4.92 -5.49 28.35
N ASP A 174 5.61 -4.55 27.76
CA ASP A 174 6.04 -3.30 28.40
C ASP A 174 4.95 -2.22 28.52
N LEU A 175 3.77 -2.37 27.94
CA LEU A 175 2.68 -1.39 28.09
C LEU A 175 1.83 -1.58 29.37
N GLY A 176 2.07 -2.62 30.14
CA GLY A 176 1.28 -2.99 31.33
C GLY A 176 1.86 -2.58 32.68
N LYS A 177 3.11 -2.11 32.76
CA LYS A 177 3.69 -1.69 34.04
C LYS A 177 3.41 -0.21 34.30
N GLY A 178 2.16 0.07 34.68
CA GLY A 178 1.81 1.33 35.32
C GLY A 178 2.74 1.59 36.51
N ARG A 179 3.45 2.72 36.48
CA ARG A 179 4.26 3.22 37.60
C ARG A 179 3.40 3.27 38.86
N GLY A 180 3.64 2.34 39.77
CA GLY A 180 3.04 2.35 41.10
C GLY A 180 3.26 3.71 41.75
N ARG A 181 2.18 4.43 42.03
CA ARG A 181 2.21 5.64 42.90
C ARG A 181 2.78 5.24 44.23
N LYS A 182 3.98 5.71 44.53
CA LYS A 182 4.50 5.69 45.92
C LYS A 182 3.53 6.49 46.78
N LYS A 183 2.91 5.84 47.77
CA LYS A 183 2.20 6.53 48.86
C LYS A 183 3.19 7.42 49.59
N PRO A 184 2.84 8.66 49.96
CA PRO A 184 3.66 9.47 50.86
C PRO A 184 3.70 8.83 52.26
N ALA A 185 4.89 8.71 52.84
CA ALA A 185 5.07 8.30 54.22
C ALA A 185 4.52 9.42 55.12
N ASN A 186 3.61 9.03 55.99
CA ASN A 186 3.14 9.90 57.05
C ASN A 186 4.28 10.14 58.06
N ALA A 187 4.59 11.39 58.33
CA ALA A 187 5.19 11.89 59.58
C ALA A 187 4.11 12.52 60.41
#